data_59d212a71468fc4807d7a8833dca02ba
#
_entry.id   59d212a71468fc4807d7a8833dca02ba
#
_cell.length_a   1.000
_cell.length_b   1.000
_cell.length_c   1.000
_cell.angle_alpha   90.00
_cell.angle_beta   90.00
_cell.angle_gamma   90.00
#
_symmetry.space_group_name_H-M   'P 1'
#
loop_
_entity.id
_entity.type
_entity.pdbx_description
1 polymer ?
#
loop_
_entity_poly.entity_id
_entity_poly.type
_entity_poly.pdbx_seq_one_letter_code
_entity_poly.pdbx_strand_id
1 'polypeptide(L)'
;EGKGNKERIVPLGAKAKDEIRCYLKKDRDKMKKARGFEDILFLNKMGKSLSRVMIFNIIKETALRAGLNKVVSPHTFRHSFASHLVNGGADIRTVQDMLGHESILTTEIYTHLDNSYLRDTITNFHPRAKKSRK
;
A
#
# COMPACT_ATOMS: atom_id res chain seq x y z
N GLU A 1 -11.04 -0.76 2.59
CA GLU A 1 -12.37 -0.71 1.97
C GLU A 1 -12.43 0.48 1.02
N GLY A 2 -12.64 0.24 -0.25
CA GLY A 2 -12.90 1.27 -1.24
C GLY A 2 -14.37 1.74 -1.19
N LYS A 3 -14.73 2.76 -1.99
CA LYS A 3 -16.12 3.14 -2.22
C LYS A 3 -16.92 1.88 -2.59
N GLY A 4 -17.89 1.48 -1.78
CA GLY A 4 -18.73 0.31 -2.02
C GLY A 4 -18.23 -1.02 -1.43
N ASN A 5 -17.45 -1.00 -0.36
CA ASN A 5 -17.00 -2.21 0.38
C ASN A 5 -16.28 -3.26 -0.50
N LYS A 6 -15.51 -2.80 -1.50
CA LYS A 6 -14.78 -3.69 -2.40
C LYS A 6 -13.41 -4.01 -1.82
N GLU A 7 -13.12 -5.29 -1.66
CA GLU A 7 -11.79 -5.79 -1.34
C GLU A 7 -10.92 -5.87 -2.59
N ARG A 8 -9.64 -5.63 -2.42
CA ARG A 8 -8.65 -5.70 -3.52
C ARG A 8 -7.40 -6.39 -3.03
N ILE A 9 -6.84 -7.21 -3.89
CA ILE A 9 -5.50 -7.76 -3.69
C ILE A 9 -4.49 -6.71 -4.15
N VAL A 10 -3.58 -6.35 -3.24
CA VAL A 10 -2.53 -5.37 -3.51
C VAL A 10 -1.17 -6.06 -3.41
N PRO A 11 -0.31 -5.96 -4.43
CA PRO A 11 1.02 -6.52 -4.36
C PRO A 11 1.89 -5.77 -3.35
N LEU A 12 2.66 -6.50 -2.55
CA LEU A 12 3.59 -5.95 -1.58
C LEU A 12 5.03 -6.19 -2.01
N GLY A 13 5.78 -5.10 -2.17
CA GLY A 13 7.22 -5.17 -2.37
C GLY A 13 7.95 -5.67 -1.12
N ALA A 14 9.17 -6.18 -1.29
CA ALA A 14 9.96 -6.77 -0.20
C ALA A 14 10.17 -5.79 0.97
N LYS A 15 10.50 -4.54 0.69
CA LYS A 15 10.70 -3.50 1.72
C LYS A 15 9.44 -3.25 2.56
N ALA A 16 8.28 -3.11 1.91
CA ALA A 16 7.00 -2.93 2.61
C ALA A 16 6.66 -4.15 3.48
N LYS A 17 6.95 -5.35 2.99
CA LYS A 17 6.75 -6.60 3.73
C LYS A 17 7.61 -6.65 5.00
N ASP A 18 8.86 -6.21 4.93
CA ASP A 18 9.77 -6.18 6.08
C ASP A 18 9.33 -5.15 7.12
N GLU A 19 8.88 -3.97 6.69
CA GLU A 19 8.32 -2.95 7.59
C GLU A 19 7.03 -3.43 8.28
N ILE A 20 6.16 -4.10 7.55
CA ILE A 20 4.94 -4.70 8.12
C ILE A 20 5.30 -5.78 9.15
N ARG A 21 6.27 -6.64 8.88
CA ARG A 21 6.74 -7.65 9.84
C ARG A 21 7.31 -7.01 11.11
N CYS A 22 8.06 -5.93 10.95
CA CYS A 22 8.59 -5.16 12.08
C CYS A 22 7.46 -4.58 12.93
N TYR A 23 6.48 -3.94 12.29
CA TYR A 23 5.29 -3.41 12.96
C TYR A 23 4.49 -4.49 13.70
N LEU A 24 4.26 -5.64 13.07
CA LEU A 24 3.54 -6.75 13.70
C LEU A 24 4.21 -7.16 15.02
N LYS A 25 5.52 -7.38 15.01
CA LYS A 25 6.27 -7.85 16.18
C LYS A 25 6.43 -6.79 17.27
N LYS A 26 6.68 -5.54 16.90
CA LYS A 26 7.02 -4.48 17.86
C LYS A 26 5.78 -3.83 18.47
N ASP A 27 4.78 -3.58 17.65
CA ASP A 27 3.64 -2.73 18.01
C ASP A 27 2.32 -3.50 18.01
N ARG A 28 1.98 -4.11 16.89
CA ARG A 28 0.67 -4.74 16.66
C ARG A 28 0.33 -5.85 17.68
N ASP A 29 1.31 -6.68 18.04
CA ASP A 29 1.10 -7.77 18.99
C ASP A 29 0.80 -7.28 20.40
N LYS A 30 1.30 -6.11 20.76
CA LYS A 30 1.08 -5.47 22.05
C LYS A 30 -0.22 -4.67 22.12
N MET A 31 -0.84 -4.38 20.98
CA MET A 31 -2.08 -3.61 20.94
C MET A 31 -3.27 -4.45 21.37
N LYS A 32 -4.12 -3.86 22.22
CA LYS A 32 -5.42 -4.46 22.53
C LYS A 32 -6.29 -4.41 21.27
N LYS A 33 -6.83 -5.57 20.91
CA LYS A 33 -7.68 -5.72 19.71
C LYS A 33 -9.14 -5.68 20.14
N ALA A 34 -9.95 -4.87 19.50
CA ALA A 34 -11.39 -4.90 19.72
C ALA A 34 -11.97 -6.16 19.08
N ARG A 35 -13.04 -6.68 19.68
CA ARG A 35 -13.73 -7.87 19.16
C ARG A 35 -14.16 -7.65 17.71
N GLY A 36 -13.83 -8.58 16.82
CA GLY A 36 -14.12 -8.52 15.39
C GLY A 36 -13.11 -7.73 14.56
N PHE A 37 -11.98 -7.29 15.17
CA PHE A 37 -10.88 -6.59 14.48
C PHE A 37 -9.54 -7.32 14.60
N GLU A 38 -9.57 -8.58 14.97
CA GLU A 38 -8.38 -9.40 15.20
C GLU A 38 -7.55 -9.58 13.93
N ASP A 39 -8.19 -9.68 12.78
CA ASP A 39 -7.55 -9.89 11.47
C ASP A 39 -7.19 -8.58 10.75
N ILE A 40 -7.52 -7.42 11.33
CA ILE A 40 -7.16 -6.12 10.74
C ILE A 40 -5.69 -5.83 10.99
N LEU A 41 -4.94 -5.57 9.93
CA LEU A 41 -3.51 -5.30 9.99
C LEU A 41 -3.20 -4.00 10.77
N PHE A 42 -3.78 -2.89 10.35
CA PHE A 42 -3.52 -1.58 10.96
C PHE A 42 -4.65 -1.19 11.89
N LEU A 43 -4.33 -1.04 13.17
CA LEU A 43 -5.28 -0.70 14.22
C LEU A 43 -5.07 0.73 14.72
N ASN A 44 -6.18 1.36 15.11
CA ASN A 44 -6.16 2.59 15.87
C ASN A 44 -5.92 2.31 17.36
N LYS A 45 -5.81 3.36 18.18
CA LYS A 45 -5.59 3.26 19.64
C LYS A 45 -6.68 2.49 20.40
N MET A 46 -7.87 2.36 19.80
CA MET A 46 -8.99 1.61 20.38
C MET A 46 -9.03 0.14 19.92
N GLY A 47 -8.04 -0.31 19.13
CA GLY A 47 -7.98 -1.66 18.61
C GLY A 47 -8.94 -1.92 17.43
N LYS A 48 -9.44 -0.90 16.77
CA LYS A 48 -10.32 -0.97 15.59
C LYS A 48 -9.57 -0.54 14.32
N SER A 49 -10.15 -0.77 13.16
CA SER A 49 -9.59 -0.34 11.87
C SER A 49 -9.33 1.17 11.82
N LEU A 50 -8.33 1.56 11.05
CA LEU A 50 -8.07 2.97 10.72
C LEU A 50 -9.12 3.49 9.75
N SER A 51 -9.65 4.68 10.01
CA SER A 51 -10.47 5.41 9.05
C SER A 51 -9.59 6.12 8.01
N ARG A 52 -10.19 6.53 6.88
CA ARG A 52 -9.50 7.33 5.87
C ARG A 52 -8.95 8.64 6.43
N VAL A 53 -9.72 9.30 7.30
CA VAL A 53 -9.32 10.55 7.96
C VAL A 53 -8.11 10.31 8.87
N MET A 54 -8.10 9.21 9.61
CA MET A 54 -6.95 8.86 10.46
C MET A 54 -5.68 8.64 9.61
N ILE A 55 -5.78 7.91 8.50
CA ILE A 55 -4.64 7.69 7.59
C ILE A 55 -4.15 9.02 7.03
N PHE A 56 -5.05 9.89 6.61
CA PHE A 56 -4.70 11.22 6.12
C PHE A 56 -3.94 12.03 7.19
N ASN A 57 -4.41 12.04 8.42
CA ASN A 57 -3.79 12.76 9.52
C ASN A 57 -2.41 12.19 9.87
N ILE A 58 -2.26 10.85 9.89
CA ILE A 58 -0.96 10.19 10.11
C ILE A 58 0.05 10.63 9.04
N ILE A 59 -0.35 10.63 7.77
CA ILE A 59 0.52 11.03 6.67
C ILE A 59 0.90 12.52 6.80
N LYS A 60 -0.08 13.39 7.07
CA LYS A 60 0.15 14.83 7.24
C LYS A 60 1.12 15.11 8.39
N GLU A 61 0.90 14.51 9.54
CA GLU A 61 1.79 14.65 10.70
C GLU A 61 3.20 14.14 10.42
N THR A 62 3.30 12.98 9.79
CA THR A 62 4.60 12.39 9.42
C THR A 62 5.36 13.28 8.43
N ALA A 63 4.68 13.85 7.45
CA ALA A 63 5.27 14.78 6.48
C ALA A 63 5.79 16.05 7.16
N LEU A 64 5.02 16.63 8.09
CA LEU A 64 5.44 17.78 8.89
C LEU A 64 6.69 17.46 9.73
N ARG A 65 6.69 16.31 10.42
CA ARG A 65 7.85 15.85 11.21
C ARG A 65 9.09 15.59 10.37
N ALA A 66 8.90 15.19 9.10
CA ALA A 66 9.99 15.04 8.13
C ALA A 66 10.45 16.37 7.50
N GLY A 67 9.89 17.50 7.90
CA GLY A 67 10.26 18.83 7.36
C GLY A 67 9.79 19.05 5.91
N LEU A 68 8.78 18.33 5.45
CA LEU A 68 8.25 18.51 4.11
C LEU A 68 7.28 19.69 4.06
N ASN A 69 7.64 20.72 3.31
CA ASN A 69 6.82 21.94 3.13
C ASN A 69 5.70 21.76 2.07
N LYS A 70 5.44 20.53 1.65
CA LYS A 70 4.40 20.21 0.65
C LYS A 70 3.23 19.51 1.31
N VAL A 71 2.04 19.76 0.79
CA VAL A 71 0.85 18.98 1.17
C VAL A 71 1.02 17.56 0.65
N VAL A 72 1.15 16.61 1.57
CA VAL A 72 1.29 15.18 1.27
C VAL A 72 0.02 14.47 1.73
N SER A 73 -0.56 13.67 0.85
CA SER A 73 -1.77 12.91 1.09
C SER A 73 -1.61 11.46 0.61
N PRO A 74 -2.53 10.54 0.94
CA PRO A 74 -2.53 9.20 0.36
C PRO A 74 -2.51 9.20 -1.17
N HIS A 75 -3.20 10.13 -1.82
CA HIS A 75 -3.17 10.30 -3.29
C HIS A 75 -1.79 10.70 -3.81
N THR A 76 -1.03 11.49 -3.06
CA THR A 76 0.35 11.86 -3.41
C THR A 76 1.24 10.63 -3.50
N PHE A 77 1.14 9.71 -2.52
CA PHE A 77 1.89 8.46 -2.55
C PHE A 77 1.47 7.56 -3.71
N ARG A 78 0.17 7.45 -3.94
CA ARG A 78 -0.37 6.67 -5.05
C ARG A 78 0.14 7.18 -6.40
N HIS A 79 0.11 8.51 -6.60
CA HIS A 79 0.60 9.13 -7.82
C HIS A 79 2.11 8.94 -7.99
N SER A 80 2.90 9.14 -6.92
CA SER A 80 4.35 8.90 -6.93
C SER A 80 4.69 7.45 -7.25
N PHE A 81 3.97 6.50 -6.67
CA PHE A 81 4.15 5.08 -6.95
C PHE A 81 3.90 4.77 -8.43
N ALA A 82 2.78 5.26 -8.98
CA ALA A 82 2.46 5.09 -10.39
C ALA A 82 3.53 5.69 -11.30
N SER A 83 3.93 6.93 -11.03
CA SER A 83 4.94 7.65 -11.82
C SER A 83 6.30 6.94 -11.77
N HIS A 84 6.71 6.44 -10.62
CA HIS A 84 7.96 5.70 -10.48
C HIS A 84 7.97 4.39 -11.27
N LEU A 85 6.86 3.67 -11.29
CA LEU A 85 6.76 2.45 -12.07
C LEU A 85 6.79 2.73 -13.57
N VAL A 86 6.00 3.71 -14.03
CA VAL A 86 5.96 4.09 -15.45
C VAL A 86 7.32 4.63 -15.91
N ASN A 87 7.95 5.50 -15.14
CA ASN A 87 9.29 6.02 -15.44
C ASN A 87 10.37 4.92 -15.41
N GLY A 88 10.16 3.86 -14.64
CA GLY A 88 11.02 2.68 -14.64
C GLY A 88 10.81 1.76 -15.83
N GLY A 89 9.79 2.00 -16.66
CA GLY A 89 9.48 1.23 -17.87
C GLY A 89 8.32 0.24 -17.72
N ALA A 90 7.55 0.31 -16.62
CA ALA A 90 6.37 -0.51 -16.47
C ALA A 90 5.26 -0.09 -17.44
N ASP A 91 4.50 -1.07 -17.90
CA ASP A 91 3.34 -0.81 -18.75
C ASP A 91 2.26 -0.04 -18.01
N ILE A 92 1.74 1.04 -18.61
CA ILE A 92 0.74 1.94 -18.01
C ILE A 92 -0.52 1.18 -17.61
N ARG A 93 -0.97 0.24 -18.43
CA ARG A 93 -2.16 -0.55 -18.16
C ARG A 93 -1.99 -1.42 -16.91
N THR A 94 -0.84 -2.07 -16.78
CA THR A 94 -0.49 -2.84 -15.59
C THR A 94 -0.49 -1.98 -14.33
N VAL A 95 0.05 -0.76 -14.40
CA VAL A 95 0.05 0.18 -13.28
C VAL A 95 -1.37 0.63 -12.93
N GLN A 96 -2.20 0.89 -13.91
CA GLN A 96 -3.62 1.22 -13.71
C GLN A 96 -4.37 0.07 -13.03
N ASP A 97 -4.14 -1.16 -13.45
CA ASP A 97 -4.74 -2.36 -12.84
C ASP A 97 -4.30 -2.52 -11.38
N MET A 98 -3.03 -2.33 -11.07
CA MET A 98 -2.51 -2.34 -9.69
C MET A 98 -3.18 -1.29 -8.80
N LEU A 99 -3.46 -0.11 -9.36
CA LEU A 99 -4.11 0.97 -8.64
C LEU A 99 -5.62 0.78 -8.52
N GLY A 100 -6.18 -0.20 -9.21
CA GLY A 100 -7.59 -0.54 -9.14
C GLY A 100 -8.47 0.52 -9.78
N HIS A 101 -8.08 1.05 -10.94
CA HIS A 101 -9.02 1.74 -11.80
C HIS A 101 -10.11 0.76 -12.21
N GLU A 102 -11.37 1.16 -12.00
CA GLU A 102 -12.54 0.32 -12.19
C GLU A 102 -12.67 -0.12 -13.65
N SER A 103 -12.20 -1.31 -13.97
CA SER A 103 -12.84 -2.11 -14.98
C SER A 103 -13.41 -3.36 -14.31
N ILE A 104 -14.64 -3.68 -14.62
CA ILE A 104 -15.43 -4.80 -14.08
C ILE A 104 -14.76 -6.18 -14.32
N LEU A 105 -13.77 -6.23 -15.19
CA LEU A 105 -12.96 -7.40 -15.54
C LEU A 105 -11.86 -7.73 -14.54
N THR A 106 -11.54 -6.86 -13.58
CA THR A 106 -10.37 -7.00 -12.73
C THR A 106 -10.49 -8.09 -11.67
N THR A 107 -11.69 -8.43 -11.19
CA THR A 107 -11.85 -9.44 -10.13
C THR A 107 -11.62 -10.86 -10.66
N GLU A 108 -12.03 -11.17 -11.88
CA GLU A 108 -11.80 -12.47 -12.50
C GLU A 108 -10.37 -12.62 -13.04
N ILE A 109 -9.76 -11.54 -13.54
CA ILE A 109 -8.38 -11.53 -14.04
C ILE A 109 -7.38 -11.68 -12.89
N TYR A 110 -7.65 -11.09 -11.71
CA TYR A 110 -6.77 -11.21 -10.53
C TYR A 110 -6.80 -12.59 -9.86
N THR A 111 -7.84 -13.39 -10.06
CA THR A 111 -7.88 -14.80 -9.64
C THR A 111 -7.06 -15.69 -10.57
N HIS A 112 -6.77 -15.26 -11.80
CA HIS A 112 -6.04 -16.02 -12.82
C HIS A 112 -4.66 -15.42 -13.17
N LEU A 113 -4.42 -14.12 -12.95
CA LEU A 113 -3.09 -13.52 -13.04
C LEU A 113 -2.33 -13.88 -11.77
N ASP A 114 -1.36 -14.72 -11.98
CA ASP A 114 -0.37 -15.09 -11.00
C ASP A 114 0.15 -13.83 -10.30
N ASN A 115 0.05 -13.79 -8.97
CA ASN A 115 0.59 -12.70 -8.15
C ASN A 115 2.09 -12.44 -8.42
N SER A 116 2.76 -13.37 -9.10
CA SER A 116 4.14 -13.24 -9.57
C SER A 116 4.32 -12.05 -10.51
N TYR A 117 3.45 -11.86 -11.49
CA TYR A 117 3.57 -10.77 -12.47
C TYR A 117 3.53 -9.37 -11.83
N LEU A 118 2.63 -9.17 -10.88
CA LEU A 118 2.53 -7.89 -10.16
C LEU A 118 3.75 -7.66 -9.25
N ARG A 119 4.27 -8.71 -8.63
CA ARG A 119 5.52 -8.66 -7.84
C ARG A 119 6.72 -8.34 -8.72
N ASP A 120 6.82 -8.99 -9.87
CA ASP A 120 7.90 -8.80 -10.81
C ASP A 120 7.90 -7.37 -11.35
N THR A 121 6.73 -6.79 -11.61
CA THR A 121 6.62 -5.39 -12.01
C THR A 121 7.17 -4.45 -10.94
N ILE A 122 6.83 -4.64 -9.67
CA ILE A 122 7.39 -3.82 -8.59
C ILE A 122 8.90 -4.05 -8.46
N THR A 123 9.34 -5.29 -8.51
CA THR A 123 10.76 -5.65 -8.34
C THR A 123 11.62 -5.07 -9.46
N ASN A 124 11.13 -5.10 -10.69
CA ASN A 124 11.87 -4.66 -11.86
C ASN A 124 11.85 -3.15 -12.07
N PHE A 125 10.73 -2.48 -11.75
CA PHE A 125 10.50 -1.10 -12.14
C PHE A 125 10.42 -0.10 -10.99
N HIS A 126 10.21 -0.53 -9.75
CA HIS A 126 10.17 0.41 -8.63
C HIS A 126 11.58 0.71 -8.10
N PRO A 127 11.98 2.00 -7.95
CA PRO A 127 13.35 2.39 -7.56
C PRO A 127 13.81 1.78 -6.22
N ARG A 128 12.94 1.65 -5.25
CA ARG A 128 13.25 1.10 -3.92
C ARG A 128 13.30 -0.43 -3.85
N ALA A 129 12.87 -1.11 -4.91
CA ALA A 129 12.98 -2.56 -5.01
C ALA A 129 14.36 -3.00 -5.50
N LYS A 130 15.07 -2.14 -6.24
CA LYS A 130 16.45 -2.38 -6.62
C LYS A 130 17.33 -2.29 -5.37
N LYS A 131 17.89 -3.42 -4.93
CA LYS A 131 18.97 -3.41 -3.95
C LYS A 131 20.03 -2.43 -4.43
N SER A 132 20.41 -1.46 -3.61
CA SER A 132 21.60 -0.66 -3.87
C SER A 132 22.77 -1.62 -4.06
N ARG A 133 23.23 -1.79 -5.28
CA ARG A 133 24.55 -2.38 -5.54
C ARG A 133 25.55 -1.40 -4.91
N LYS A 134 26.08 -1.79 -3.78
CA LYS A 134 27.36 -1.26 -3.34
C LYS A 134 28.43 -1.75 -4.29
#